data_fe3844dae9e87afb9ae894ebfb5deda7
#
_entry.id   fe3844dae9e87afb9ae894ebfb5deda7
#
_cell.length_a   1.000
_cell.length_b   1.000
_cell.length_c   1.000
_cell.angle_alpha   90.00
_cell.angle_beta   90.00
_cell.angle_gamma   90.00
#
_symmetry.space_group_name_H-M   'P 1'
#
loop_
_entity.id
_entity.type
_entity.pdbx_description
1 polymer ?
#
loop_
_entity_poly.entity_id
_entity_poly.type
_entity_poly.pdbx_seq_one_letter_code
_entity_poly.pdbx_strand_id
1 'polypeptide(L)'
;MLVIGGSGSGKTRFFVKPNLMQMHSSYVVTDPKGTVLIECGKLLQRGGYKIKVLNTINFKKSMRYNPFAYLRSEKDILKLVNTIIANTKGDGEKSGEDFWVKSERLFYCALIGYIWYEAPENEKNFTTLLEMINASEAREDDPEFQSPVDQMFERLEEKDPEHFAVRQYKKFLLSAGKTRSSILISCGARLAPFDIRELRELMETDEMELDTLGDRKTALFVIISDTDDTFNFVVSILYTQLFNLLCDKADDVYGGRLPVHVRCLLDEFANIGQIPKFEKLIATIR
;
A
#
# COMPACT_ATOMS: atom_id res chain seq x y z
N MET A 1 -17.27 3.77 -15.59
CA MET A 1 -17.23 4.51 -16.86
C MET A 1 -15.78 4.73 -17.27
N LEU A 2 -15.44 4.50 -18.53
CA LEU A 2 -14.12 4.80 -19.09
C LEU A 2 -14.23 6.07 -19.95
N VAL A 3 -13.34 7.04 -19.72
CA VAL A 3 -13.26 8.29 -20.47
C VAL A 3 -11.93 8.32 -21.21
N ILE A 4 -11.99 8.34 -22.54
CA ILE A 4 -10.81 8.31 -23.41
C ILE A 4 -10.65 9.66 -24.08
N GLY A 5 -9.43 10.18 -24.09
CA GLY A 5 -9.09 11.43 -24.76
C GLY A 5 -7.59 11.67 -24.75
N GLY A 6 -7.05 12.30 -25.79
CA GLY A 6 -5.64 12.67 -25.89
C GLY A 6 -5.22 13.71 -24.85
N SER A 7 -3.93 14.01 -24.80
CA SER A 7 -3.43 15.12 -23.96
C SER A 7 -4.10 16.43 -24.39
N GLY A 8 -4.48 17.28 -23.42
CA GLY A 8 -5.14 18.55 -23.69
C GLY A 8 -6.62 18.47 -24.14
N SER A 9 -7.21 17.26 -24.26
CA SER A 9 -8.63 17.11 -24.65
C SER A 9 -9.63 17.63 -23.59
N GLY A 10 -9.15 18.05 -22.42
CA GLY A 10 -9.97 18.62 -21.38
C GLY A 10 -10.67 17.62 -20.46
N LYS A 11 -10.22 16.35 -20.41
CA LYS A 11 -10.78 15.33 -19.50
C LYS A 11 -10.96 15.84 -18.07
N THR A 12 -9.91 16.41 -17.50
CA THR A 12 -9.94 16.96 -16.13
C THR A 12 -10.92 18.13 -16.04
N ARG A 13 -10.92 19.05 -17.03
CA ARG A 13 -11.75 20.26 -17.02
C ARG A 13 -13.24 19.96 -17.22
N PHE A 14 -13.58 19.09 -18.16
CA PHE A 14 -14.96 18.88 -18.58
C PHE A 14 -15.61 17.64 -17.97
N PHE A 15 -14.83 16.75 -17.35
CA PHE A 15 -15.35 15.56 -16.70
C PHE A 15 -15.03 15.53 -15.20
N VAL A 16 -13.76 15.57 -14.78
CA VAL A 16 -13.39 15.42 -13.37
C VAL A 16 -13.97 16.55 -12.52
N LYS A 17 -13.67 17.80 -12.84
CA LYS A 17 -14.11 18.96 -12.05
C LYS A 17 -15.63 19.11 -11.97
N PRO A 18 -16.41 19.00 -13.05
CA PRO A 18 -17.88 19.06 -12.96
C PRO A 18 -18.47 17.94 -12.11
N ASN A 19 -17.88 16.74 -12.12
CA ASN A 19 -18.33 15.65 -11.26
C ASN A 19 -18.07 15.93 -9.77
N LEU A 20 -16.92 16.54 -9.43
CA LEU A 20 -16.62 16.97 -8.06
C LEU A 20 -17.59 18.07 -7.58
N MET A 21 -17.93 19.02 -8.45
CA MET A 21 -18.84 20.13 -8.13
C MET A 21 -20.28 19.71 -7.84
N GLN A 22 -20.67 18.49 -8.19
CA GLN A 22 -21.99 17.93 -7.82
C GLN A 22 -22.13 17.67 -6.32
N MET A 23 -21.05 17.45 -5.59
CA MET A 23 -21.00 17.32 -4.12
C MET A 23 -22.00 16.32 -3.52
N HIS A 24 -22.37 15.26 -4.24
CA HIS A 24 -23.36 14.27 -3.79
C HIS A 24 -22.75 13.04 -3.12
N SER A 25 -21.44 12.83 -3.26
CA SER A 25 -20.71 11.62 -2.81
C SER A 25 -19.45 12.01 -2.03
N SER A 26 -18.80 11.08 -1.36
CA SER A 26 -17.37 11.17 -1.10
C SER A 26 -16.60 10.98 -2.40
N TYR A 27 -15.42 11.54 -2.49
CA TYR A 27 -14.60 11.47 -3.70
C TYR A 27 -13.19 10.98 -3.41
N VAL A 28 -12.69 10.15 -4.30
CA VAL A 28 -11.27 9.79 -4.38
C VAL A 28 -10.78 10.22 -5.76
N VAL A 29 -9.81 11.11 -5.79
CA VAL A 29 -9.38 11.77 -7.02
C VAL A 29 -7.89 11.54 -7.21
N THR A 30 -7.50 10.86 -8.30
CA THR A 30 -6.12 10.96 -8.76
C THR A 30 -5.96 12.33 -9.40
N ASP A 31 -5.02 13.12 -8.91
CA ASP A 31 -4.82 14.53 -9.28
C ASP A 31 -3.38 14.75 -9.76
N PRO A 32 -3.10 14.53 -11.04
CA PRO A 32 -1.79 14.85 -11.58
C PRO A 32 -1.44 16.30 -11.31
N LYS A 33 -0.28 16.56 -10.68
CA LYS A 33 0.23 17.90 -10.32
C LYS A 33 -0.55 18.65 -9.23
N GLY A 34 -1.64 18.13 -8.67
CA GLY A 34 -2.42 18.77 -7.62
C GLY A 34 -3.31 19.93 -8.06
N THR A 35 -3.57 20.08 -9.35
CA THR A 35 -4.36 21.21 -9.90
C THR A 35 -5.83 21.13 -9.53
N VAL A 36 -6.39 19.93 -9.43
CA VAL A 36 -7.80 19.71 -9.06
C VAL A 36 -8.02 20.10 -7.60
N LEU A 37 -7.11 19.73 -6.70
CA LEU A 37 -7.14 20.15 -5.30
C LEU A 37 -7.09 21.68 -5.16
N ILE A 38 -6.19 22.35 -5.88
CA ILE A 38 -6.04 23.81 -5.83
C ILE A 38 -7.33 24.51 -6.26
N GLU A 39 -7.95 24.06 -7.35
CA GLU A 39 -9.12 24.71 -7.93
C GLU A 39 -10.44 24.34 -7.22
N CYS A 40 -10.60 23.08 -6.76
CA CYS A 40 -11.86 22.57 -6.23
C CYS A 40 -11.85 22.39 -4.69
N GLY A 41 -10.67 22.30 -4.05
CA GLY A 41 -10.55 21.94 -2.64
C GLY A 41 -11.30 22.88 -1.70
N LYS A 42 -11.18 24.21 -1.90
CA LYS A 42 -11.90 25.21 -1.08
C LYS A 42 -13.42 25.13 -1.26
N LEU A 43 -13.89 24.82 -2.47
CA LEU A 43 -15.31 24.65 -2.74
C LEU A 43 -15.85 23.43 -2.00
N LEU A 44 -15.17 22.30 -2.06
CA LEU A 44 -15.53 21.08 -1.33
C LEU A 44 -15.51 21.31 0.18
N GLN A 45 -14.48 21.97 0.71
CA GLN A 45 -14.38 22.30 2.12
C GLN A 45 -15.58 23.15 2.60
N ARG A 46 -15.99 24.17 1.81
CA ARG A 46 -17.20 24.95 2.08
C ARG A 46 -18.47 24.10 1.97
N GLY A 47 -18.47 23.06 1.15
CA GLY A 47 -19.55 22.08 1.01
C GLY A 47 -19.57 21.02 2.13
N GLY A 48 -18.74 21.18 3.18
CA GLY A 48 -18.72 20.30 4.35
C GLY A 48 -17.88 19.04 4.18
N TYR A 49 -17.00 19.00 3.19
CA TYR A 49 -16.10 17.87 2.99
C TYR A 49 -14.89 17.93 3.92
N LYS A 50 -14.51 16.79 4.49
CA LYS A 50 -13.17 16.59 5.03
C LYS A 50 -12.21 16.37 3.86
N ILE A 51 -11.16 17.20 3.77
CA ILE A 51 -10.15 17.07 2.72
C ILE A 51 -9.00 16.23 3.23
N LYS A 52 -8.63 15.21 2.46
CA LYS A 52 -7.47 14.35 2.68
C LYS A 52 -6.55 14.45 1.47
N VAL A 53 -5.23 14.40 1.69
CA VAL A 53 -4.24 14.56 0.63
C VAL A 53 -3.11 13.58 0.83
N LEU A 54 -2.91 12.68 -0.14
CA LEU A 54 -1.65 11.96 -0.34
C LEU A 54 -0.89 12.65 -1.47
N ASN A 55 0.34 13.09 -1.22
CA ASN A 55 1.14 13.78 -2.21
C ASN A 55 2.50 13.10 -2.38
N THR A 56 2.68 12.37 -3.49
CA THR A 56 3.93 11.67 -3.79
C THR A 56 4.96 12.53 -4.53
N ILE A 57 4.57 13.74 -4.95
CA ILE A 57 5.49 14.72 -5.55
C ILE A 57 6.23 15.51 -4.47
N ASN A 58 5.53 15.86 -3.39
CA ASN A 58 6.07 16.63 -2.28
C ASN A 58 5.53 16.09 -0.97
N PHE A 59 6.28 15.21 -0.33
CA PHE A 59 5.89 14.54 0.91
C PHE A 59 5.57 15.51 2.06
N LYS A 60 6.22 16.68 2.12
CA LYS A 60 5.93 17.71 3.14
C LYS A 60 4.55 18.34 3.02
N LYS A 61 3.88 18.19 1.87
CA LYS A 61 2.50 18.63 1.62
C LYS A 61 1.49 17.50 1.68
N SER A 62 1.91 16.32 2.12
CA SER A 62 1.07 15.15 2.27
C SER A 62 0.63 14.98 3.71
N MET A 63 -0.56 14.42 3.91
CA MET A 63 -0.94 13.78 5.15
C MET A 63 -0.23 12.42 5.25
N ARG A 64 -0.03 11.94 6.48
CA ARG A 64 0.63 10.66 6.75
C ARG A 64 -0.29 9.50 6.40
N TYR A 65 0.30 8.43 5.88
CA TYR A 65 -0.38 7.22 5.48
C TYR A 65 0.43 6.01 5.90
N ASN A 66 -0.08 5.23 6.84
CA ASN A 66 0.53 4.00 7.30
C ASN A 66 -0.29 2.77 6.89
N PRO A 67 0.19 1.96 5.95
CA PRO A 67 -0.53 0.75 5.52
C PRO A 67 -0.78 -0.27 6.63
N PHE A 68 0.04 -0.31 7.67
CA PHE A 68 -0.17 -1.22 8.80
C PHE A 68 -1.45 -0.91 9.58
N ALA A 69 -1.90 0.35 9.61
CA ALA A 69 -3.15 0.75 10.26
C ALA A 69 -4.40 0.09 9.64
N TYR A 70 -4.28 -0.45 8.45
CA TYR A 70 -5.37 -1.07 7.69
C TYR A 70 -5.26 -2.59 7.58
N LEU A 71 -4.34 -3.23 8.29
CA LEU A 71 -4.27 -4.69 8.39
C LEU A 71 -5.25 -5.16 9.45
N ARG A 72 -6.22 -5.98 9.07
CA ARG A 72 -7.26 -6.54 9.94
C ARG A 72 -7.17 -8.05 10.05
N SER A 73 -6.45 -8.67 9.13
CA SER A 73 -6.32 -10.11 9.02
C SER A 73 -5.04 -10.51 8.29
N GLU A 74 -4.64 -11.77 8.42
CA GLU A 74 -3.54 -12.35 7.64
C GLU A 74 -3.75 -12.22 6.13
N LYS A 75 -5.01 -12.22 5.68
CA LYS A 75 -5.35 -11.99 4.27
C LYS A 75 -4.90 -10.60 3.80
N ASP A 76 -4.98 -9.59 4.65
CA ASP A 76 -4.56 -8.23 4.32
C ASP A 76 -3.05 -8.11 4.27
N ILE A 77 -2.32 -8.87 5.10
CA ILE A 77 -0.86 -9.01 5.01
C ILE A 77 -0.48 -9.56 3.63
N LEU A 78 -1.12 -10.65 3.20
CA LEU A 78 -0.89 -11.24 1.87
C LEU A 78 -1.18 -10.25 0.73
N LYS A 79 -2.27 -9.46 0.83
CA LYS A 79 -2.63 -8.44 -0.16
C LYS A 79 -1.57 -7.32 -0.21
N LEU A 80 -1.13 -6.83 0.96
CA LEU A 80 -0.09 -5.81 1.06
C LEU A 80 1.22 -6.29 0.41
N VAL A 81 1.69 -7.47 0.79
CA VAL A 81 2.93 -8.06 0.23
C VAL A 81 2.82 -8.24 -1.29
N ASN A 82 1.69 -8.76 -1.79
CA ASN A 82 1.48 -8.91 -3.22
C ASN A 82 1.52 -7.57 -3.97
N THR A 83 0.97 -6.52 -3.37
CA THR A 83 0.97 -5.17 -3.95
C THR A 83 2.38 -4.56 -3.97
N ILE A 84 3.15 -4.73 -2.89
CA ILE A 84 4.56 -4.32 -2.82
C ILE A 84 5.33 -5.00 -3.97
N ILE A 85 5.29 -6.33 -4.03
CA ILE A 85 6.04 -7.10 -5.02
C ILE A 85 5.64 -6.74 -6.46
N ALA A 86 4.33 -6.54 -6.71
CA ALA A 86 3.84 -6.20 -8.04
C ALA A 86 4.34 -4.84 -8.55
N ASN A 87 4.58 -3.87 -7.63
CA ASN A 87 4.92 -2.49 -7.96
C ASN A 87 6.38 -2.11 -7.71
N THR A 88 7.21 -3.03 -7.25
CA THR A 88 8.63 -2.81 -6.98
C THR A 88 9.52 -3.76 -7.80
N LYS A 89 9.05 -4.21 -8.95
CA LYS A 89 9.83 -5.03 -9.89
C LYS A 89 10.88 -4.15 -10.55
N GLY A 90 12.11 -4.68 -10.64
CA GLY A 90 13.16 -4.06 -11.44
C GLY A 90 12.88 -4.18 -12.94
N ASP A 91 13.46 -3.27 -13.72
CA ASP A 91 13.43 -3.34 -15.18
C ASP A 91 14.05 -4.67 -15.67
N GLY A 92 13.25 -5.47 -16.37
CA GLY A 92 13.70 -6.76 -16.93
C GLY A 92 13.29 -8.00 -16.15
N GLU A 93 12.64 -7.88 -14.98
CA GLU A 93 12.03 -9.05 -14.34
C GLU A 93 10.87 -9.59 -15.19
N LYS A 94 11.03 -10.83 -15.69
CA LYS A 94 9.98 -11.51 -16.45
C LYS A 94 8.73 -11.67 -15.60
N SER A 95 7.56 -11.47 -16.19
CA SER A 95 6.26 -11.68 -15.57
C SER A 95 6.00 -13.17 -15.32
N GLY A 96 6.56 -13.74 -14.26
CA GLY A 96 6.32 -15.10 -13.81
C GLY A 96 6.53 -15.19 -12.30
N GLU A 97 5.75 -16.02 -11.61
CA GLU A 97 6.06 -16.38 -10.23
C GLU A 97 7.29 -17.27 -10.22
N ASP A 98 8.46 -16.63 -10.22
CA ASP A 98 9.74 -17.29 -10.05
C ASP A 98 9.93 -17.72 -8.58
N PHE A 99 10.80 -18.68 -8.35
CA PHE A 99 11.21 -19.14 -7.02
C PHE A 99 11.59 -17.97 -6.10
N TRP A 100 12.32 -16.98 -6.63
CA TRP A 100 12.77 -15.79 -5.90
C TRP A 100 11.58 -14.98 -5.36
N VAL A 101 10.63 -14.65 -6.20
CA VAL A 101 9.42 -13.90 -5.84
C VAL A 101 8.59 -14.63 -4.78
N LYS A 102 8.50 -15.97 -4.87
CA LYS A 102 7.81 -16.78 -3.86
C LYS A 102 8.52 -16.72 -2.51
N SER A 103 9.84 -16.78 -2.52
CA SER A 103 10.65 -16.73 -1.30
C SER A 103 10.65 -15.33 -0.66
N GLU A 104 10.75 -14.26 -1.46
CA GLU A 104 10.57 -12.88 -1.00
C GLU A 104 9.20 -12.69 -0.33
N ARG A 105 8.14 -13.23 -0.95
CA ARG A 105 6.77 -13.18 -0.40
C ARG A 105 6.70 -13.83 0.97
N LEU A 106 7.29 -15.01 1.15
CA LEU A 106 7.34 -15.71 2.44
C LEU A 106 8.04 -14.87 3.49
N PHE A 107 9.18 -14.28 3.16
CA PHE A 107 9.95 -13.45 4.05
C PHE A 107 9.20 -12.17 4.45
N TYR A 108 8.64 -11.42 3.50
CA TYR A 108 7.81 -10.25 3.81
C TYR A 108 6.59 -10.60 4.65
N CYS A 109 5.89 -11.71 4.33
CA CYS A 109 4.76 -12.17 5.13
C CYS A 109 5.16 -12.53 6.56
N ALA A 110 6.34 -13.11 6.74
CA ALA A 110 6.87 -13.41 8.06
C ALA A 110 7.13 -12.13 8.86
N LEU A 111 7.89 -11.17 8.29
CA LEU A 111 8.25 -9.94 8.99
C LEU A 111 7.03 -9.05 9.26
N ILE A 112 6.20 -8.80 8.26
CA ILE A 112 4.99 -7.99 8.42
C ILE A 112 4.02 -8.65 9.40
N GLY A 113 3.90 -9.99 9.34
CA GLY A 113 3.11 -10.76 10.30
C GLY A 113 3.65 -10.62 11.73
N TYR A 114 4.96 -10.72 11.91
CA TYR A 114 5.59 -10.51 13.22
C TYR A 114 5.30 -9.11 13.75
N ILE A 115 5.53 -8.07 12.95
CA ILE A 115 5.28 -6.67 13.33
C ILE A 115 3.80 -6.46 13.69
N TRP A 116 2.88 -6.99 12.90
CA TRP A 116 1.46 -6.78 13.11
C TRP A 116 0.94 -7.42 14.41
N TYR A 117 1.43 -8.62 14.76
CA TYR A 117 1.01 -9.34 15.95
C TYR A 117 1.76 -8.93 17.22
N GLU A 118 3.09 -8.81 17.12
CA GLU A 118 3.98 -8.75 18.30
C GLU A 118 4.52 -7.34 18.59
N ALA A 119 4.58 -6.44 17.60
CA ALA A 119 5.14 -5.11 17.83
C ALA A 119 4.14 -4.18 18.52
N PRO A 120 4.61 -3.22 19.34
CA PRO A 120 3.77 -2.15 19.88
C PRO A 120 3.25 -1.24 18.73
N GLU A 121 2.12 -0.56 18.97
CA GLU A 121 1.43 0.21 17.92
C GLU A 121 2.31 1.25 17.21
N ASN A 122 3.22 1.90 17.95
CA ASN A 122 4.13 2.90 17.37
C ASN A 122 5.24 2.32 16.49
N GLU A 123 5.43 1.00 16.54
CA GLU A 123 6.42 0.28 15.73
C GLU A 123 5.77 -0.48 14.56
N LYS A 124 4.44 -0.47 14.44
CA LYS A 124 3.74 -1.08 13.31
C LYS A 124 3.81 -0.19 12.08
N ASN A 125 4.97 -0.17 11.42
CA ASN A 125 5.25 0.66 10.25
C ASN A 125 6.38 0.10 9.37
N PHE A 126 6.65 0.77 8.24
CA PHE A 126 7.71 0.36 7.32
C PHE A 126 9.12 0.60 7.85
N THR A 127 9.33 1.52 8.79
CA THR A 127 10.65 1.72 9.41
C THR A 127 11.08 0.46 10.16
N THR A 128 10.20 -0.08 10.97
CA THR A 128 10.45 -1.35 11.68
C THR A 128 10.68 -2.52 10.71
N LEU A 129 9.91 -2.59 9.62
CA LEU A 129 10.13 -3.60 8.59
C LEU A 129 11.54 -3.53 7.99
N LEU A 130 12.01 -2.32 7.66
CA LEU A 130 13.36 -2.11 7.15
C LEU A 130 14.45 -2.46 8.16
N GLU A 131 14.26 -2.11 9.43
CA GLU A 131 15.17 -2.46 10.51
C GLU A 131 15.29 -3.99 10.66
N MET A 132 14.17 -4.70 10.60
CA MET A 132 14.16 -6.16 10.61
C MET A 132 14.87 -6.76 9.38
N ILE A 133 14.63 -6.21 8.18
CA ILE A 133 15.34 -6.67 6.97
C ILE A 133 16.86 -6.46 7.12
N ASN A 134 17.26 -5.27 7.59
CA ASN A 134 18.68 -4.96 7.79
C ASN A 134 19.34 -5.79 8.91
N ALA A 135 18.57 -6.19 9.91
CA ALA A 135 19.02 -7.08 10.98
C ALA A 135 19.01 -8.56 10.58
N SER A 136 18.44 -8.89 9.41
CA SER A 136 18.45 -10.24 8.87
C SER A 136 19.74 -10.47 8.11
N GLU A 137 20.50 -11.48 8.52
CA GLU A 137 21.77 -11.85 7.91
C GLU A 137 21.79 -13.38 7.67
N ALA A 138 22.40 -13.80 6.58
CA ALA A 138 22.68 -15.20 6.34
C ALA A 138 24.15 -15.35 5.95
N ARG A 139 24.88 -16.23 6.62
CA ARG A 139 26.30 -16.49 6.35
C ARG A 139 26.45 -17.80 5.61
N GLU A 140 27.23 -17.78 4.53
CA GLU A 140 27.50 -18.98 3.74
C GLU A 140 28.53 -19.90 4.41
N ASP A 141 29.46 -19.30 5.13
CA ASP A 141 30.56 -19.95 5.84
C ASP A 141 30.20 -20.48 7.25
N ASP A 142 29.05 -20.07 7.77
CA ASP A 142 28.54 -20.48 9.05
C ASP A 142 27.04 -20.84 9.00
N PRO A 143 26.71 -22.09 8.69
CA PRO A 143 25.32 -22.55 8.60
C PRO A 143 24.53 -22.48 9.93
N GLU A 144 25.25 -22.43 11.05
CA GLU A 144 24.63 -22.34 12.39
C GLU A 144 24.44 -20.87 12.85
N PHE A 145 24.92 -19.93 12.07
CA PHE A 145 24.75 -18.51 12.39
C PHE A 145 23.28 -18.11 12.47
N GLN A 146 22.93 -17.49 13.57
CA GLN A 146 21.60 -16.92 13.81
C GLN A 146 21.67 -15.40 13.89
N SER A 147 20.96 -14.73 12.98
CA SER A 147 20.76 -13.28 13.05
C SER A 147 19.85 -12.90 14.23
N PRO A 148 19.82 -11.62 14.63
CA PRO A 148 18.85 -11.15 15.64
C PRO A 148 17.40 -11.50 15.28
N VAL A 149 17.05 -11.48 13.99
CA VAL A 149 15.71 -11.82 13.52
C VAL A 149 15.45 -13.33 13.64
N ASP A 150 16.42 -14.19 13.32
CA ASP A 150 16.28 -15.63 13.55
C ASP A 150 15.95 -15.92 15.02
N GLN A 151 16.66 -15.28 15.97
CA GLN A 151 16.41 -15.44 17.40
C GLN A 151 15.03 -14.93 17.84
N MET A 152 14.53 -13.84 17.22
CA MET A 152 13.17 -13.34 17.48
C MET A 152 12.11 -14.37 17.07
N PHE A 153 12.26 -14.98 15.88
CA PHE A 153 11.34 -16.00 15.39
C PHE A 153 11.43 -17.31 16.18
N GLU A 154 12.62 -17.72 16.64
CA GLU A 154 12.80 -18.88 17.51
C GLU A 154 12.04 -18.72 18.84
N ARG A 155 12.17 -17.57 19.49
CA ARG A 155 11.42 -17.25 20.73
C ARG A 155 9.89 -17.23 20.49
N LEU A 156 9.45 -16.76 19.33
CA LEU A 156 8.04 -16.76 19.00
C LEU A 156 7.54 -18.17 18.71
N GLU A 157 8.34 -19.01 18.05
CA GLU A 157 8.04 -20.42 17.81
C GLU A 157 7.91 -21.22 19.09
N GLU A 158 8.77 -20.97 20.10
CA GLU A 158 8.67 -21.60 21.42
C GLU A 158 7.33 -21.29 22.12
N LYS A 159 6.76 -20.10 21.89
CA LYS A 159 5.48 -19.68 22.47
C LYS A 159 4.28 -20.20 21.67
N ASP A 160 4.34 -20.08 20.34
CA ASP A 160 3.27 -20.45 19.42
C ASP A 160 3.84 -21.00 18.09
N PRO A 161 4.06 -22.32 18.00
CA PRO A 161 4.57 -22.95 16.77
C PRO A 161 3.65 -22.80 15.55
N GLU A 162 2.35 -22.54 15.76
CA GLU A 162 1.35 -22.37 14.71
C GLU A 162 1.15 -20.90 14.30
N HIS A 163 1.87 -19.98 14.95
CA HIS A 163 1.80 -18.55 14.64
C HIS A 163 2.03 -18.29 13.14
N PHE A 164 1.19 -17.44 12.53
CA PHE A 164 1.25 -17.16 11.11
C PHE A 164 2.66 -16.76 10.64
N ALA A 165 3.29 -15.81 11.35
CA ALA A 165 4.62 -15.32 11.00
C ALA A 165 5.68 -16.41 11.09
N VAL A 166 5.65 -17.26 12.13
CA VAL A 166 6.55 -18.42 12.30
C VAL A 166 6.41 -19.39 11.14
N ARG A 167 5.18 -19.72 10.75
CA ARG A 167 4.92 -20.64 9.62
C ARG A 167 5.44 -20.11 8.29
N GLN A 168 5.38 -18.78 8.06
CA GLN A 168 5.95 -18.17 6.86
C GLN A 168 7.49 -18.19 6.93
N TYR A 169 8.06 -17.85 8.09
CA TYR A 169 9.50 -17.81 8.28
C TYR A 169 10.14 -19.18 8.13
N LYS A 170 9.57 -20.24 8.71
CA LYS A 170 10.04 -21.61 8.55
C LYS A 170 10.09 -22.05 7.09
N LYS A 171 9.10 -21.67 6.28
CA LYS A 171 9.12 -21.96 4.84
C LYS A 171 10.23 -21.20 4.12
N PHE A 172 10.50 -19.94 4.50
CA PHE A 172 11.61 -19.17 3.97
C PHE A 172 12.95 -19.80 4.32
N LEU A 173 13.11 -20.30 5.54
CA LEU A 173 14.34 -20.98 6.00
C LEU A 173 14.66 -22.28 5.27
N LEU A 174 13.73 -22.88 4.54
CA LEU A 174 14.02 -24.03 3.67
C LEU A 174 14.95 -23.69 2.51
N SER A 175 15.17 -22.40 2.24
CA SER A 175 16.15 -21.94 1.24
C SER A 175 17.58 -22.14 1.77
N ALA A 176 18.48 -22.65 0.93
CA ALA A 176 19.89 -22.80 1.29
C ALA A 176 20.57 -21.44 1.55
N GLY A 177 21.62 -21.42 2.39
CA GLY A 177 22.26 -20.19 2.87
C GLY A 177 22.59 -19.16 1.79
N LYS A 178 23.23 -19.57 0.69
CA LYS A 178 23.53 -18.68 -0.45
C LYS A 178 22.27 -18.10 -1.12
N THR A 179 21.25 -18.93 -1.28
CA THR A 179 19.96 -18.52 -1.81
C THR A 179 19.27 -17.54 -0.86
N ARG A 180 19.35 -17.81 0.46
CA ARG A 180 18.79 -16.94 1.51
C ARG A 180 19.43 -15.54 1.46
N SER A 181 20.77 -15.45 1.39
CA SER A 181 21.47 -14.15 1.26
C SER A 181 21.00 -13.37 0.04
N SER A 182 20.83 -14.02 -1.12
CA SER A 182 20.34 -13.37 -2.34
C SER A 182 18.91 -12.88 -2.21
N ILE A 183 18.02 -13.61 -1.52
CA ILE A 183 16.63 -13.19 -1.24
C ILE A 183 16.62 -11.97 -0.31
N LEU A 184 17.43 -11.94 0.73
CA LEU A 184 17.54 -10.80 1.65
C LEU A 184 17.98 -9.54 0.91
N ILE A 185 19.00 -9.64 0.06
CA ILE A 185 19.45 -8.52 -0.80
C ILE A 185 18.32 -8.03 -1.71
N SER A 186 17.61 -8.94 -2.34
CA SER A 186 16.48 -8.59 -3.21
C SER A 186 15.35 -7.89 -2.46
N CYS A 187 15.00 -8.38 -1.27
CA CYS A 187 14.02 -7.72 -0.41
C CYS A 187 14.45 -6.30 -0.01
N GLY A 188 15.71 -6.12 0.40
CA GLY A 188 16.25 -4.79 0.70
C GLY A 188 16.20 -3.86 -0.50
N ALA A 189 16.60 -4.34 -1.68
CA ALA A 189 16.59 -3.56 -2.92
C ALA A 189 15.18 -3.09 -3.33
N ARG A 190 14.13 -3.92 -3.16
CA ARG A 190 12.74 -3.52 -3.44
C ARG A 190 12.26 -2.38 -2.56
N LEU A 191 12.75 -2.27 -1.35
CA LEU A 191 12.38 -1.22 -0.40
C LEU A 191 13.40 -0.07 -0.34
N ALA A 192 14.38 -0.03 -1.27
CA ALA A 192 15.35 1.05 -1.36
C ALA A 192 14.73 2.48 -1.41
N PRO A 193 13.54 2.72 -2.03
CA PRO A 193 12.91 4.03 -1.93
C PRO A 193 12.67 4.53 -0.50
N PHE A 194 12.57 3.63 0.48
CA PHE A 194 12.46 4.00 1.90
C PHE A 194 13.77 4.50 2.54
N ASP A 195 14.89 4.49 1.82
CA ASP A 195 16.10 5.21 2.26
C ASP A 195 15.86 6.72 2.28
N ILE A 196 14.85 7.21 1.55
CA ILE A 196 14.38 8.58 1.60
C ILE A 196 13.64 8.80 2.92
N ARG A 197 14.21 9.67 3.76
CA ARG A 197 13.71 9.97 5.11
C ARG A 197 12.26 10.47 5.07
N GLU A 198 11.94 11.37 4.16
CA GLU A 198 10.61 11.96 4.03
C GLU A 198 9.54 10.90 3.69
N LEU A 199 9.90 9.85 2.96
CA LEU A 199 8.98 8.73 2.70
C LEU A 199 8.73 7.90 3.96
N ARG A 200 9.77 7.62 4.77
CA ARG A 200 9.59 6.93 6.05
C ARG A 200 8.68 7.72 6.98
N GLU A 201 8.94 9.02 7.13
CA GLU A 201 8.12 9.92 7.95
C GLU A 201 6.65 9.98 7.46
N LEU A 202 6.44 9.94 6.14
CA LEU A 202 5.09 9.86 5.55
C LEU A 202 4.34 8.60 5.97
N MET A 203 5.05 7.46 6.03
CA MET A 203 4.43 6.14 6.24
C MET A 203 4.59 5.60 7.68
N GLU A 204 4.96 6.45 8.61
CA GLU A 204 5.16 6.09 10.02
C GLU A 204 3.85 6.00 10.81
N THR A 205 2.95 6.96 10.61
CA THR A 205 1.64 7.05 11.26
C THR A 205 0.53 7.27 10.25
N ASP A 206 -0.75 7.16 10.66
CA ASP A 206 -1.88 7.33 9.74
C ASP A 206 -2.73 8.54 10.09
N GLU A 207 -3.04 9.34 9.05
CA GLU A 207 -3.98 10.45 9.08
C GLU A 207 -5.08 10.31 8.02
N MET A 208 -4.98 9.27 7.16
CA MET A 208 -5.89 9.10 6.02
C MET A 208 -7.27 8.62 6.43
N GLU A 209 -7.40 7.80 7.47
CA GLU A 209 -8.69 7.24 7.92
C GLU A 209 -9.50 6.68 6.73
N LEU A 210 -8.86 5.85 5.89
CA LEU A 210 -9.43 5.36 4.63
C LEU A 210 -10.77 4.63 4.82
N ASP A 211 -10.93 3.97 5.93
CA ASP A 211 -12.12 3.23 6.32
C ASP A 211 -13.34 4.12 6.61
N THR A 212 -13.14 5.44 6.74
CA THR A 212 -14.22 6.40 7.04
C THR A 212 -14.79 7.11 5.81
N LEU A 213 -14.22 6.86 4.61
CA LEU A 213 -14.64 7.57 3.39
C LEU A 213 -16.10 7.28 3.00
N GLY A 214 -16.63 6.12 3.42
CA GLY A 214 -18.02 5.74 3.20
C GLY A 214 -18.99 6.18 4.30
N ASP A 215 -18.51 6.76 5.40
CA ASP A 215 -19.34 7.15 6.55
C ASP A 215 -19.71 8.64 6.53
N ARG A 216 -18.84 9.46 5.99
CA ARG A 216 -18.98 10.92 5.96
C ARG A 216 -18.40 11.50 4.68
N LYS A 217 -18.91 12.65 4.24
CA LYS A 217 -18.41 13.33 3.05
C LYS A 217 -16.92 13.67 3.17
N THR A 218 -16.10 12.98 2.42
CA THR A 218 -14.65 13.13 2.39
C THR A 218 -14.20 13.24 0.94
N ALA A 219 -13.22 14.09 0.68
CA ALA A 219 -12.53 14.16 -0.61
C ALA A 219 -11.05 13.85 -0.40
N LEU A 220 -10.62 12.70 -0.87
CA LEU A 220 -9.22 12.26 -0.89
C LEU A 220 -8.60 12.61 -2.24
N PHE A 221 -7.56 13.43 -2.22
CA PHE A 221 -6.75 13.76 -3.38
C PHE A 221 -5.45 12.98 -3.33
N VAL A 222 -5.20 12.20 -4.36
CA VAL A 222 -3.96 11.45 -4.54
C VAL A 222 -3.15 12.14 -5.63
N ILE A 223 -2.19 12.96 -5.20
CA ILE A 223 -1.35 13.76 -6.08
C ILE A 223 -0.15 12.93 -6.51
N ILE A 224 -0.04 12.69 -7.81
CA ILE A 224 0.99 11.85 -8.43
C ILE A 224 1.77 12.62 -9.49
N SER A 225 2.97 12.15 -9.81
CA SER A 225 3.76 12.68 -10.92
C SER A 225 3.30 12.13 -12.27
N ASP A 226 3.41 12.94 -13.32
CA ASP A 226 3.18 12.52 -14.71
C ASP A 226 4.42 11.84 -15.31
N THR A 227 5.60 12.07 -14.74
CA THR A 227 6.90 11.73 -15.35
C THR A 227 7.78 10.84 -14.48
N ASP A 228 7.40 10.61 -13.23
CA ASP A 228 8.17 9.83 -12.26
C ASP A 228 7.24 8.80 -11.58
N ASP A 229 7.54 7.55 -11.71
CA ASP A 229 6.80 6.42 -11.18
C ASP A 229 7.41 5.78 -9.93
N THR A 230 8.54 6.32 -9.45
CA THR A 230 9.32 5.81 -8.30
C THR A 230 8.43 5.51 -7.08
N PHE A 231 7.42 6.34 -6.82
CA PHE A 231 6.55 6.22 -5.65
C PHE A 231 5.15 5.67 -5.97
N ASN A 232 4.93 5.15 -7.17
CA ASN A 232 3.63 4.60 -7.57
C ASN A 232 3.22 3.39 -6.74
N PHE A 233 4.18 2.67 -6.14
CA PHE A 233 3.88 1.57 -5.23
C PHE A 233 3.10 2.04 -3.98
N VAL A 234 3.38 3.24 -3.44
CA VAL A 234 2.62 3.83 -2.31
C VAL A 234 1.17 4.06 -2.72
N VAL A 235 0.98 4.62 -3.92
CA VAL A 235 -0.35 4.88 -4.50
C VAL A 235 -1.13 3.59 -4.73
N SER A 236 -0.45 2.57 -5.26
CA SER A 236 -1.05 1.25 -5.50
C SER A 236 -1.47 0.55 -4.20
N ILE A 237 -0.66 0.66 -3.15
CA ILE A 237 -1.00 0.13 -1.82
C ILE A 237 -2.24 0.85 -1.29
N LEU A 238 -2.28 2.20 -1.34
CA LEU A 238 -3.42 2.99 -0.89
C LEU A 238 -4.71 2.57 -1.62
N TYR A 239 -4.70 2.50 -2.94
CA TYR A 239 -5.89 2.09 -3.70
C TYR A 239 -6.30 0.65 -3.41
N THR A 240 -5.35 -0.28 -3.31
CA THR A 240 -5.64 -1.67 -2.97
C THR A 240 -6.33 -1.77 -1.61
N GLN A 241 -5.81 -1.07 -0.60
CA GLN A 241 -6.40 -1.04 0.73
C GLN A 241 -7.76 -0.33 0.73
N LEU A 242 -7.85 0.85 0.14
CA LEU A 242 -9.08 1.61 0.05
C LEU A 242 -10.25 0.79 -0.52
N PHE A 243 -10.04 0.15 -1.66
CA PHE A 243 -11.09 -0.65 -2.29
C PHE A 243 -11.52 -1.84 -1.42
N ASN A 244 -10.54 -2.57 -0.85
CA ASN A 244 -10.87 -3.69 0.03
C ASN A 244 -11.63 -3.22 1.28
N LEU A 245 -11.15 -2.14 1.94
CA LEU A 245 -11.75 -1.58 3.14
C LEU A 245 -13.20 -1.14 2.91
N LEU A 246 -13.47 -0.44 1.82
CA LEU A 246 -14.81 0.07 1.52
C LEU A 246 -15.76 -1.03 1.09
N CYS A 247 -15.31 -2.02 0.31
CA CYS A 247 -16.13 -3.17 -0.07
C CYS A 247 -16.47 -4.03 1.16
N ASP A 248 -15.46 -4.43 1.94
CA ASP A 248 -15.67 -5.24 3.14
C ASP A 248 -16.61 -4.51 4.13
N LYS A 249 -16.43 -3.19 4.32
CA LYS A 249 -17.30 -2.40 5.20
C LYS A 249 -18.73 -2.27 4.66
N ALA A 250 -18.89 -2.14 3.35
CA ALA A 250 -20.21 -2.12 2.74
C ALA A 250 -20.94 -3.44 2.98
N ASP A 251 -20.25 -4.57 2.80
CA ASP A 251 -20.87 -5.90 2.92
C ASP A 251 -21.08 -6.29 4.39
N ASP A 252 -20.05 -6.16 5.23
CA ASP A 252 -20.07 -6.71 6.59
C ASP A 252 -20.77 -5.77 7.61
N VAL A 253 -20.73 -4.44 7.39
CA VAL A 253 -21.28 -3.47 8.35
C VAL A 253 -22.62 -2.90 7.88
N TYR A 254 -22.74 -2.62 6.57
CA TYR A 254 -23.87 -1.86 6.02
C TYR A 254 -24.80 -2.66 5.11
N GLY A 255 -24.66 -3.99 5.04
CA GLY A 255 -25.56 -4.85 4.28
C GLY A 255 -25.54 -4.61 2.76
N GLY A 256 -24.34 -4.29 2.23
CA GLY A 256 -24.07 -4.18 0.80
C GLY A 256 -24.04 -2.76 0.24
N ARG A 257 -24.20 -1.72 1.09
CA ARG A 257 -24.14 -0.33 0.60
C ARG A 257 -23.64 0.64 1.67
N LEU A 258 -22.61 1.41 1.33
CA LEU A 258 -22.09 2.47 2.21
C LEU A 258 -23.12 3.59 2.42
N PRO A 259 -23.20 4.20 3.62
CA PRO A 259 -24.06 5.36 3.91
C PRO A 259 -23.81 6.54 2.98
N VAL A 260 -22.54 6.81 2.68
CA VAL A 260 -22.13 7.83 1.71
C VAL A 260 -21.48 7.12 0.53
N HIS A 261 -22.05 7.29 -0.66
CA HIS A 261 -21.45 6.74 -1.89
C HIS A 261 -20.04 7.30 -2.09
N VAL A 262 -19.08 6.45 -2.47
CA VAL A 262 -17.70 6.86 -2.73
C VAL A 262 -17.45 6.81 -4.24
N ARG A 263 -17.17 7.95 -4.84
CA ARG A 263 -16.89 8.06 -6.27
C ARG A 263 -15.40 8.23 -6.53
N CYS A 264 -14.82 7.27 -7.25
CA CYS A 264 -13.42 7.32 -7.63
C CYS A 264 -13.28 7.95 -9.03
N LEU A 265 -12.56 9.05 -9.11
CA LEU A 265 -12.22 9.78 -10.33
C LEU A 265 -10.72 9.60 -10.58
N LEU A 266 -10.38 8.52 -11.30
CA LEU A 266 -9.00 8.08 -11.49
C LEU A 266 -8.46 8.70 -12.78
N ASP A 267 -8.05 9.98 -12.72
CA ASP A 267 -7.41 10.66 -13.85
C ASP A 267 -5.98 10.14 -14.05
N GLU A 268 -5.51 10.06 -15.27
CA GLU A 268 -4.22 9.47 -15.66
C GLU A 268 -3.99 8.06 -15.01
N PHE A 269 -4.99 7.18 -15.14
CA PHE A 269 -5.02 5.86 -14.50
C PHE A 269 -3.76 5.01 -14.76
N ALA A 270 -3.11 5.18 -15.90
CA ALA A 270 -1.87 4.48 -16.22
C ALA A 270 -0.73 4.76 -15.24
N ASN A 271 -0.76 5.92 -14.56
CA ASN A 271 0.29 6.36 -13.64
C ASN A 271 0.04 5.95 -12.18
N ILE A 272 -1.01 5.18 -11.89
CA ILE A 272 -1.34 4.74 -10.52
C ILE A 272 -0.45 3.56 -10.07
N GLY A 273 0.17 2.85 -11.02
CA GLY A 273 0.81 1.58 -10.78
C GLY A 273 -0.20 0.42 -10.86
N GLN A 274 0.25 -0.78 -10.50
CA GLN A 274 -0.57 -1.98 -10.63
C GLN A 274 -1.40 -2.22 -9.38
N ILE A 275 -2.73 -2.16 -9.49
CA ILE A 275 -3.67 -2.61 -8.46
C ILE A 275 -3.99 -4.09 -8.73
N PRO A 276 -3.51 -5.04 -7.89
CA PRO A 276 -3.70 -6.46 -8.15
C PRO A 276 -5.18 -6.83 -8.25
N LYS A 277 -5.56 -7.57 -9.31
CA LYS A 277 -6.93 -8.04 -9.58
C LYS A 277 -7.97 -6.92 -9.75
N PHE A 278 -7.53 -5.73 -10.21
CA PHE A 278 -8.43 -4.58 -10.42
C PHE A 278 -9.58 -4.90 -11.37
N GLU A 279 -9.36 -5.72 -12.38
CA GLU A 279 -10.39 -6.15 -13.33
C GLU A 279 -11.56 -6.91 -12.65
N LYS A 280 -11.27 -7.68 -11.60
CA LYS A 280 -12.30 -8.35 -10.80
C LYS A 280 -13.01 -7.38 -9.87
N LEU A 281 -12.23 -6.50 -9.25
CA LEU A 281 -12.73 -5.48 -8.34
C LEU A 281 -13.73 -4.56 -9.04
N ILE A 282 -13.38 -4.02 -10.22
CA ILE A 282 -14.24 -3.10 -10.97
C ILE A 282 -15.56 -3.73 -11.43
N ALA A 283 -15.59 -5.06 -11.56
CA ALA A 283 -16.80 -5.79 -11.90
C ALA A 283 -17.79 -5.91 -10.72
N THR A 284 -17.30 -5.80 -9.49
CA THR A 284 -18.10 -5.93 -8.25
C THR A 284 -18.50 -4.59 -7.64
N ILE A 285 -17.69 -3.54 -7.82
CA ILE A 285 -17.99 -2.17 -7.36
C ILE A 285 -19.14 -1.58 -8.18
N ARG A 286 -20.21 -1.18 -7.49
CA ARG A 286 -21.41 -0.54 -8.09
C ARG A 286 -21.65 0.85 -7.54
#